data_8160e44a5a9caa4539d22e7effcc22bb
#
_entry.id   8160e44a5a9caa4539d22e7effcc22bb
#
_cell.length_a   1.000
_cell.length_b   1.000
_cell.length_c   1.000
_cell.angle_alpha   90.00
_cell.angle_beta   90.00
_cell.angle_gamma   90.00
#
_symmetry.space_group_name_H-M   'P 1'
#
loop_
_entity.id
_entity.type
_entity.pdbx_description
1 polymer ?
#
loop_
_entity_poly.entity_id
_entity_poly.type
_entity_poly.pdbx_seq_one_letter_code
_entity_poly.pdbx_strand_id
1 'polypeptide(L)'
;MRFDDRLNTVLAQPALNAHDRAVRWRQLVELLARASDLSSPLAQRALAEILTDAQDIDQQLRAAPARAVASPHLPLPLVILFAADSAAVAAPVLAAASLQPSQWKHVLTTASSDS
;
A
#
# COMPACT_ATOMS: atom_id res chain seq x y z
N MET A 1 -12.57 17.96 -2.70
CA MET A 1 -11.75 17.81 -1.48
C MET A 1 -10.33 17.49 -1.91
N ARG A 2 -9.36 18.15 -1.31
CA ARG A 2 -7.96 17.91 -1.61
C ARG A 2 -7.51 16.55 -1.10
N PHE A 3 -6.50 15.98 -1.76
CA PHE A 3 -5.90 14.71 -1.36
C PHE A 3 -5.46 14.71 0.11
N ASP A 4 -4.77 15.79 0.54
CA ASP A 4 -4.29 15.91 1.91
C ASP A 4 -5.43 15.95 2.93
N ASP A 5 -6.52 16.62 2.60
CA ASP A 5 -7.69 16.70 3.49
C ASP A 5 -8.34 15.32 3.66
N ARG A 6 -8.46 14.56 2.58
CA ARG A 6 -9.01 13.21 2.63
C ARG A 6 -8.10 12.28 3.43
N LEU A 7 -6.80 12.36 3.17
CA LEU A 7 -5.81 11.55 3.86
C LEU A 7 -5.81 11.85 5.36
N ASN A 8 -5.86 13.13 5.72
CA ASN A 8 -5.91 13.55 7.11
C ASN A 8 -7.18 13.04 7.80
N THR A 9 -8.31 13.10 7.11
CA THR A 9 -9.59 12.60 7.63
C THR A 9 -9.52 11.10 7.94
N VAL A 10 -8.96 10.31 7.01
CA VAL A 10 -8.84 8.86 7.21
C VAL A 10 -7.86 8.55 8.34
N LEU A 11 -6.74 9.25 8.39
CA LEU A 11 -5.74 9.06 9.45
C LEU A 11 -6.31 9.37 10.84
N ALA A 12 -7.26 10.30 10.91
CA ALA A 12 -7.90 10.69 12.17
C ALA A 12 -9.01 9.72 12.61
N GLN A 13 -9.45 8.81 11.73
CA GLN A 13 -10.49 7.86 12.08
C GLN A 13 -10.02 6.88 13.15
N PRO A 14 -10.84 6.60 14.18
CA PRO A 14 -10.48 5.58 15.15
C PRO A 14 -10.57 4.17 14.52
N ALA A 15 -9.65 3.29 14.93
CA ALA A 15 -9.68 1.89 14.53
C ALA A 15 -9.98 1.06 15.77
N LEU A 16 -11.27 0.96 16.11
CA LEU A 16 -11.73 0.41 17.39
C LEU A 16 -11.73 -1.11 17.42
N ASN A 17 -11.79 -1.75 16.24
CA ASN A 17 -11.82 -3.21 16.14
C ASN A 17 -11.14 -3.63 14.83
N ALA A 18 -11.05 -4.96 14.62
CA ALA A 18 -10.37 -5.50 13.43
C ALA A 18 -11.05 -5.06 12.14
N HIS A 19 -12.37 -4.98 12.11
CA HIS A 19 -13.11 -4.54 10.93
C HIS A 19 -12.79 -3.09 10.58
N ASP A 20 -12.86 -2.20 11.57
CA ASP A 20 -12.57 -0.77 11.38
C ASP A 20 -11.13 -0.56 10.91
N ARG A 21 -10.19 -1.35 11.45
CA ARG A 21 -8.79 -1.28 11.07
C ARG A 21 -8.60 -1.67 9.61
N ALA A 22 -9.26 -2.73 9.16
CA ALA A 22 -9.17 -3.18 7.78
C ALA A 22 -9.79 -2.18 6.80
N VAL A 23 -10.91 -1.56 7.16
CA VAL A 23 -11.56 -0.52 6.33
C VAL A 23 -10.65 0.69 6.22
N ARG A 24 -10.10 1.16 7.33
CA ARG A 24 -9.18 2.31 7.36
C ARG A 24 -7.93 2.03 6.52
N TRP A 25 -7.37 0.84 6.65
CA TRP A 25 -6.19 0.41 5.90
C TRP A 25 -6.45 0.44 4.39
N ARG A 26 -7.59 -0.11 3.98
CA ARG A 26 -7.99 -0.11 2.57
C ARG A 26 -8.14 1.32 2.04
N GLN A 27 -8.78 2.20 2.81
CA GLN A 27 -8.96 3.60 2.41
C GLN A 27 -7.62 4.32 2.24
N LEU A 28 -6.67 4.07 3.13
CA LEU A 28 -5.32 4.64 3.02
C LEU A 28 -4.61 4.15 1.77
N VAL A 29 -4.68 2.86 1.49
CA VAL A 29 -4.09 2.27 0.28
C VAL A 29 -4.69 2.90 -0.98
N GLU A 30 -6.01 3.01 -1.04
CA GLU A 30 -6.70 3.57 -2.21
C GLU A 30 -6.33 5.03 -2.44
N LEU A 31 -6.23 5.82 -1.36
CA LEU A 31 -5.85 7.22 -1.48
C LEU A 31 -4.42 7.38 -1.97
N LEU A 32 -3.48 6.64 -1.39
CA LEU A 32 -2.08 6.73 -1.80
C LEU A 32 -1.86 6.20 -3.22
N ALA A 33 -2.65 5.23 -3.65
CA ALA A 33 -2.55 4.69 -5.01
C ALA A 33 -2.86 5.73 -6.08
N ARG A 34 -3.65 6.75 -5.74
CA ARG A 34 -4.04 7.82 -6.68
C ARG A 34 -3.11 9.03 -6.62
N ALA A 35 -2.19 9.05 -5.67
CA ALA A 35 -1.28 10.18 -5.52
C ALA A 35 -0.22 10.16 -6.61
N SER A 36 0.13 11.33 -7.11
CA SER A 36 1.23 11.48 -8.08
C SER A 36 2.58 11.55 -7.39
N ASP A 37 2.60 11.93 -6.10
CA ASP A 37 3.82 12.10 -5.32
C ASP A 37 3.54 11.78 -3.85
N LEU A 38 4.33 10.87 -3.29
CA LEU A 38 4.20 10.42 -1.91
C LEU A 38 5.30 10.99 -1.00
N SER A 39 5.95 12.09 -1.42
CA SER A 39 7.06 12.67 -0.65
C SER A 39 6.60 13.56 0.51
N SER A 40 5.31 13.94 0.56
CA SER A 40 4.83 14.80 1.64
C SER A 40 4.89 14.10 3.01
N PRO A 41 5.07 14.86 4.11
CA PRO A 41 5.09 14.26 5.45
C PRO A 41 3.82 13.47 5.76
N LEU A 42 2.67 13.95 5.30
CA LEU A 42 1.40 13.27 5.54
C LEU A 42 1.31 11.94 4.79
N ALA A 43 1.78 11.90 3.54
CA ALA A 43 1.82 10.67 2.76
C ALA A 43 2.80 9.67 3.38
N GLN A 44 3.95 10.14 3.85
CA GLN A 44 4.93 9.28 4.51
C GLN A 44 4.38 8.70 5.82
N ARG A 45 3.63 9.49 6.57
CA ARG A 45 2.94 9.01 7.77
C ARG A 45 1.94 7.92 7.41
N ALA A 46 1.15 8.12 6.35
CA ALA A 46 0.16 7.13 5.90
C ALA A 46 0.84 5.82 5.48
N LEU A 47 1.96 5.90 4.76
CA LEU A 47 2.73 4.71 4.38
C LEU A 47 3.22 3.94 5.61
N ALA A 48 3.70 4.66 6.61
CA ALA A 48 4.17 4.04 7.85
C ALA A 48 3.03 3.33 8.58
N GLU A 49 1.85 3.93 8.63
CA GLU A 49 0.69 3.30 9.27
C GLU A 49 0.20 2.09 8.49
N ILE A 50 0.20 2.15 7.17
CA ILE A 50 -0.14 0.99 6.33
C ILE A 50 0.80 -0.17 6.62
N LEU A 51 2.09 0.09 6.69
CA LEU A 51 3.09 -0.93 6.95
C LEU A 51 2.92 -1.54 8.36
N THR A 52 2.71 -0.70 9.36
CA THR A 52 2.54 -1.13 10.74
C THR A 52 1.26 -1.94 10.92
N ASP A 53 0.14 -1.46 10.37
CA ASP A 53 -1.16 -2.07 10.55
C ASP A 53 -1.33 -3.37 9.75
N ALA A 54 -0.55 -3.53 8.68
CA ALA A 54 -0.63 -4.72 7.82
C ALA A 54 -0.45 -6.01 8.62
N GLN A 55 0.36 -5.98 9.66
CA GLN A 55 0.63 -7.15 10.50
C GLN A 55 -0.61 -7.63 11.25
N ASP A 56 -1.56 -6.72 11.50
CA ASP A 56 -2.78 -7.00 12.25
C ASP A 56 -3.99 -7.24 11.34
N ILE A 57 -3.78 -7.21 10.03
CA ILE A 57 -4.86 -7.36 9.05
C ILE A 57 -4.71 -8.72 8.34
N ASP A 58 -5.81 -9.44 8.25
CA ASP A 58 -5.85 -10.75 7.61
C ASP A 58 -5.36 -10.65 6.17
N GLN A 59 -4.61 -11.68 5.71
CA GLN A 59 -4.02 -11.70 4.37
C GLN A 59 -5.04 -11.44 3.28
N GLN A 60 -6.23 -12.02 3.38
CA GLN A 60 -7.29 -11.83 2.38
C GLN A 60 -7.74 -10.38 2.32
N LEU A 61 -7.77 -9.70 3.47
CA LEU A 61 -8.16 -8.29 3.55
C LEU A 61 -7.06 -7.35 3.07
N ARG A 62 -5.82 -7.83 2.96
CA ARG A 62 -4.72 -7.09 2.33
C ARG A 62 -4.67 -7.35 0.83
N ALA A 63 -4.96 -8.59 0.41
CA ALA A 63 -4.88 -9.00 -0.99
C ALA A 63 -5.93 -8.30 -1.86
N ALA A 64 -7.15 -8.14 -1.35
CA ALA A 64 -8.22 -7.51 -2.14
C ALA A 64 -7.91 -6.04 -2.49
N PRO A 65 -7.49 -5.17 -1.54
CA PRO A 65 -7.08 -3.82 -1.89
C PRO A 65 -5.86 -3.79 -2.82
N ALA A 66 -4.89 -4.69 -2.62
CA ALA A 66 -3.71 -4.78 -3.48
C ALA A 66 -4.11 -5.03 -4.93
N ARG A 67 -5.02 -5.98 -5.17
CA ARG A 67 -5.53 -6.25 -6.52
C ARG A 67 -6.30 -5.07 -7.08
N ALA A 68 -7.09 -4.41 -6.24
CA ALA A 68 -7.91 -3.28 -6.68
C ALA A 68 -7.09 -2.10 -7.16
N VAL A 69 -5.92 -1.84 -6.55
CA VAL A 69 -5.07 -0.71 -6.92
C VAL A 69 -3.94 -1.10 -7.89
N ALA A 70 -3.75 -2.39 -8.17
CA ALA A 70 -2.70 -2.86 -9.06
C ALA A 70 -2.85 -2.22 -10.45
N SER A 71 -1.81 -1.50 -10.88
CA SER A 71 -1.82 -0.82 -12.17
C SER A 71 -0.39 -0.46 -12.56
N PRO A 72 -0.16 -0.14 -13.86
CA PRO A 72 1.15 0.37 -14.29
C PRO A 72 1.51 1.72 -13.65
N HIS A 73 0.53 2.42 -13.09
CA HIS A 73 0.71 3.77 -12.52
C HIS A 73 0.80 3.76 -11.00
N LEU A 74 0.78 2.59 -10.37
CA LEU A 74 0.88 2.51 -8.92
C LEU A 74 2.22 3.09 -8.45
N PRO A 75 2.22 4.01 -7.46
CA PRO A 75 3.46 4.61 -6.98
C PRO A 75 4.46 3.56 -6.48
N LEU A 76 5.73 3.75 -6.77
CA LEU A 76 6.78 2.80 -6.41
C LEU A 76 6.81 2.45 -4.92
N PRO A 77 6.65 3.38 -3.97
CA PRO A 77 6.61 3.02 -2.55
C PRO A 77 5.56 1.97 -2.22
N LEU A 78 4.38 2.03 -2.87
CA LEU A 78 3.34 1.03 -2.67
C LEU A 78 3.70 -0.30 -3.33
N VAL A 79 4.33 -0.27 -4.51
CA VAL A 79 4.80 -1.48 -5.16
C VAL A 79 5.78 -2.22 -4.25
N ILE A 80 6.73 -1.49 -3.67
CA ILE A 80 7.72 -2.06 -2.76
C ILE A 80 7.05 -2.65 -1.51
N LEU A 81 6.10 -1.92 -0.94
CA LEU A 81 5.37 -2.35 0.24
C LEU A 81 4.64 -3.67 0.00
N PHE A 82 3.91 -3.78 -1.12
CA PHE A 82 3.18 -5.00 -1.45
C PHE A 82 4.11 -6.13 -1.87
N ALA A 83 5.25 -5.81 -2.51
CA ALA A 83 6.22 -6.83 -2.92
C ALA A 83 6.85 -7.53 -1.71
N ALA A 84 6.93 -6.86 -0.58
CA ALA A 84 7.46 -7.42 0.66
C ALA A 84 6.43 -8.28 1.41
N ASP A 85 5.18 -8.26 0.99
CA ASP A 85 4.10 -9.05 1.59
C ASP A 85 4.11 -10.49 1.01
N SER A 86 3.16 -11.30 1.42
CA SER A 86 3.02 -12.67 0.90
C SER A 86 2.77 -12.68 -0.61
N ALA A 87 3.01 -13.83 -1.24
CA ALA A 87 2.82 -13.98 -2.69
C ALA A 87 1.40 -13.63 -3.14
N ALA A 88 0.40 -13.97 -2.33
CA ALA A 88 -1.00 -13.68 -2.65
C ALA A 88 -1.26 -12.17 -2.76
N VAL A 89 -0.56 -11.37 -1.97
CA VAL A 89 -0.67 -9.91 -1.99
C VAL A 89 0.24 -9.31 -3.07
N ALA A 90 1.48 -9.81 -3.17
CA ALA A 90 2.50 -9.25 -4.05
C ALA A 90 2.24 -9.53 -5.54
N ALA A 91 1.77 -10.73 -5.89
CA ALA A 91 1.69 -11.18 -7.28
C ALA A 91 0.88 -10.26 -8.20
N PRO A 92 -0.36 -9.85 -7.85
CA PRO A 92 -1.13 -9.00 -8.77
C PRO A 92 -0.49 -7.63 -8.95
N VAL A 93 0.14 -7.11 -7.90
CA VAL A 93 0.79 -5.79 -7.95
C VAL A 93 2.01 -5.86 -8.87
N LEU A 94 2.85 -6.88 -8.71
CA LEU A 94 4.05 -7.04 -9.55
C LEU A 94 3.70 -7.33 -11.00
N ALA A 95 2.63 -8.10 -11.23
CA ALA A 95 2.18 -8.41 -12.59
C ALA A 95 1.72 -7.17 -13.35
N ALA A 96 1.14 -6.19 -12.66
CA ALA A 96 0.62 -4.97 -13.27
C ALA A 96 1.64 -3.83 -13.32
N ALA A 97 2.71 -3.90 -12.54
CA ALA A 97 3.66 -2.80 -12.38
C ALA A 97 4.45 -2.54 -13.67
N SER A 98 4.65 -1.24 -13.98
CA SER A 98 5.49 -0.80 -15.10
C SER A 98 6.72 -0.12 -14.51
N LEU A 99 7.80 -0.91 -14.33
CA LEU A 99 8.99 -0.43 -13.65
C LEU A 99 10.20 -0.46 -14.60
N GLN A 100 11.14 0.46 -14.37
CA GLN A 100 12.42 0.45 -15.03
C GLN A 100 13.28 -0.73 -14.50
N PRO A 101 14.26 -1.22 -15.28
CA PRO A 101 15.08 -2.35 -14.81
C PRO A 101 15.71 -2.15 -13.44
N SER A 102 16.19 -0.93 -13.13
CA SER A 102 16.78 -0.65 -11.82
C SER A 102 15.76 -0.75 -10.69
N GLN A 103 14.51 -0.37 -10.96
CA GLN A 103 13.43 -0.46 -10.00
C GLN A 103 13.03 -1.91 -9.75
N TRP A 104 12.97 -2.71 -10.80
CA TRP A 104 12.71 -4.16 -10.70
C TRP A 104 13.73 -4.85 -9.82
N LYS A 105 15.01 -4.51 -10.03
CA LYS A 105 16.09 -5.08 -9.24
C LYS A 105 15.89 -4.81 -7.74
N HIS A 106 15.51 -3.59 -7.40
CA HIS A 106 15.25 -3.21 -6.01
C HIS A 106 14.04 -3.96 -5.43
N VAL A 107 12.95 -4.05 -6.19
CA VAL A 107 11.73 -4.74 -5.76
C VAL A 107 12.01 -6.24 -5.56
N LEU A 108 12.71 -6.86 -6.50
CA LEU A 108 13.03 -8.29 -6.42
C LEU A 108 13.93 -8.61 -5.24
N THR A 109 14.87 -7.74 -4.92
CA THR A 109 15.71 -7.89 -3.74
C THR A 109 14.86 -7.87 -2.46
N THR A 110 13.90 -6.96 -2.37
CA THR A 110 12.99 -6.84 -1.24
C THR A 110 12.10 -8.08 -1.13
N ALA A 111 11.54 -8.53 -2.25
CA ALA A 111 10.66 -9.71 -2.28
C ALA A 111 11.41 -10.99 -1.92
N SER A 112 12.67 -11.13 -2.37
CA SER A 112 13.48 -12.30 -2.12
C SER A 112 13.77 -12.52 -0.64
N SER A 113 13.85 -11.45 0.14
CA SER A 113 14.14 -11.56 1.56
C SER A 113 12.99 -12.19 2.36
N ASP A 114 11.79 -12.25 1.79
CA ASP A 114 10.60 -12.81 2.44
C ASP A 114 10.31 -14.26 2.03
N SER A 115 11.03 -14.78 1.08
CA SER A 115 10.79 -16.14 0.56
C SER A 115 11.59 -17.22 1.26
#